data_b894079c2bf3db17ff78d6f087d98c72
#
_entry.id   b894079c2bf3db17ff78d6f087d98c72
#
_cell.length_a   1.000
_cell.length_b   1.000
_cell.length_c   1.000
_cell.angle_alpha   90.00
_cell.angle_beta   90.00
_cell.angle_gamma   90.00
#
_symmetry.space_group_name_H-M   'P 1'
#
loop_
_entity.id
_entity.type
_entity.pdbx_description
1 polymer ?
#
loop_
_entity_poly.entity_id
_entity_poly.type
_entity_poly.pdbx_seq_one_letter_code
_entity_poly.pdbx_strand_id
1 'polypeptide(L)'
;MTYRLYNADTLNRYANDCHQWAVAKGFWDELHTVGHYLMLAFGELHEAIEADRLGKLAKLDHDTIDTLQRIEGAPYAQVFLREVKDTVQDEIADAVIRLLNLLGWMLDGKGLTAWQVSCGDSVYGKEEPPTMLTIHANSG
;
A
#
# COMPACT_ATOMS: atom_id res chain seq x y z
N MET A 1 -0.99 24.57 11.56
CA MET A 1 -0.48 23.45 10.75
C MET A 1 -1.62 22.94 9.89
N THR A 2 -1.60 23.23 8.61
CA THR A 2 -2.70 22.82 7.72
C THR A 2 -2.36 21.41 7.23
N TYR A 3 -3.02 20.41 7.78
CA TYR A 3 -2.96 19.08 7.22
C TYR A 3 -3.65 19.11 5.85
N ARG A 4 -2.89 19.00 4.76
CA ARG A 4 -3.47 18.64 3.47
C ARG A 4 -3.95 17.21 3.58
N LEU A 5 -5.23 17.03 3.82
CA LEU A 5 -5.88 15.76 3.58
C LEU A 5 -5.71 15.46 2.09
N TYR A 6 -5.05 14.35 1.78
CA TYR A 6 -5.00 13.86 0.41
C TYR A 6 -6.44 13.66 -0.05
N ASN A 7 -6.77 14.20 -1.23
CA ASN A 7 -8.09 13.98 -1.79
C ASN A 7 -8.22 12.52 -2.30
N ALA A 8 -9.43 12.07 -2.54
CA ALA A 8 -9.71 10.71 -3.03
C ALA A 8 -8.97 10.40 -4.33
N ASP A 9 -8.81 11.38 -5.22
CA ASP A 9 -8.11 11.20 -6.50
C ASP A 9 -6.63 10.89 -6.31
N THR A 10 -5.98 11.51 -5.34
CA THR A 10 -4.58 11.22 -5.01
C THR A 10 -4.43 9.80 -4.45
N LEU A 11 -5.32 9.38 -3.55
CA LEU A 11 -5.31 8.03 -3.00
C LEU A 11 -5.55 6.97 -4.08
N ASN A 12 -6.50 7.22 -4.96
CA ASN A 12 -6.81 6.35 -6.10
C ASN A 12 -5.64 6.22 -7.06
N ARG A 13 -4.94 7.33 -7.34
CA ARG A 13 -3.73 7.32 -8.16
C ARG A 13 -2.65 6.43 -7.52
N TYR A 14 -2.37 6.61 -6.23
CA TYR A 14 -1.38 5.77 -5.55
C TYR A 14 -1.80 4.30 -5.52
N ALA A 15 -3.07 3.99 -5.31
CA ALA A 15 -3.58 2.63 -5.37
C ALA A 15 -3.37 2.01 -6.75
N ASN A 16 -3.69 2.76 -7.82
CA ASN A 16 -3.45 2.33 -9.19
C ASN A 16 -1.95 2.11 -9.46
N ASP A 17 -1.11 3.05 -9.10
CA ASP A 17 0.34 2.98 -9.34
C ASP A 17 0.97 1.79 -8.61
N CYS A 18 0.63 1.56 -7.33
CA CYS A 18 1.07 0.40 -6.57
C CYS A 18 0.62 -0.91 -7.22
N HIS A 19 -0.64 -0.96 -7.69
CA HIS A 19 -1.17 -2.15 -8.34
C HIS A 19 -0.48 -2.43 -9.67
N GLN A 20 -0.33 -1.43 -10.54
CA GLN A 20 0.35 -1.59 -11.83
C GLN A 20 1.81 -2.03 -11.65
N TRP A 21 2.50 -1.48 -10.66
CA TRP A 21 3.86 -1.92 -10.32
C TRP A 21 3.89 -3.38 -9.86
N ALA A 22 2.96 -3.80 -9.00
CA ALA A 22 2.87 -5.17 -8.51
C ALA A 22 2.55 -6.17 -9.64
N VAL A 23 1.66 -5.79 -10.58
CA VAL A 23 1.37 -6.58 -11.80
C VAL A 23 2.63 -6.73 -12.64
N ALA A 24 3.35 -5.64 -12.89
CA ALA A 24 4.59 -5.68 -13.68
C ALA A 24 5.69 -6.54 -13.04
N LYS A 25 5.65 -6.75 -11.73
CA LYS A 25 6.57 -7.64 -10.98
C LYS A 25 6.09 -9.09 -10.86
N GLY A 26 4.93 -9.44 -11.44
CA GLY A 26 4.37 -10.79 -11.41
C GLY A 26 3.67 -11.17 -10.10
N PHE A 27 3.42 -10.22 -9.18
CA PHE A 27 2.74 -10.52 -7.92
C PHE A 27 1.26 -10.91 -8.09
N TRP A 28 0.71 -10.73 -9.29
CA TRP A 28 -0.65 -11.08 -9.68
C TRP A 28 -0.73 -12.20 -10.72
N ASP A 29 0.36 -12.89 -10.98
CA ASP A 29 0.38 -14.03 -11.91
C ASP A 29 -0.48 -15.19 -11.40
N GLU A 30 -0.56 -15.33 -10.06
CA GLU A 30 -1.49 -16.21 -9.37
C GLU A 30 -2.45 -15.40 -8.51
N LEU A 31 -3.75 -15.66 -8.66
CA LEU A 31 -4.77 -14.98 -7.87
C LEU A 31 -4.96 -15.70 -6.53
N HIS A 32 -4.82 -14.95 -5.46
CA HIS A 32 -5.09 -15.39 -4.09
C HIS A 32 -6.35 -14.74 -3.52
N THR A 33 -6.76 -15.19 -2.34
CA THR A 33 -7.90 -14.59 -1.63
C THR A 33 -7.55 -13.20 -1.08
N VAL A 34 -8.56 -12.35 -0.87
CA VAL A 34 -8.37 -11.05 -0.19
C VAL A 34 -7.71 -11.23 1.17
N GLY A 35 -8.10 -12.28 1.92
CA GLY A 35 -7.49 -12.62 3.20
C GLY A 35 -5.99 -12.86 3.10
N HIS A 36 -5.52 -13.52 2.04
CA HIS A 36 -4.09 -13.72 1.80
C HIS A 36 -3.36 -12.37 1.65
N TYR A 37 -3.87 -11.47 0.82
CA TYR A 37 -3.25 -10.14 0.63
C TYR A 37 -3.27 -9.29 1.91
N LEU A 38 -4.35 -9.37 2.71
CA LEU A 38 -4.41 -8.70 4.01
C LEU A 38 -3.40 -9.28 4.99
N MET A 39 -3.18 -10.60 4.98
CA MET A 39 -2.16 -11.23 5.83
C MET A 39 -0.73 -10.81 5.43
N LEU A 40 -0.46 -10.56 4.15
CA LEU A 40 0.82 -10.00 3.74
C LEU A 40 1.04 -8.60 4.32
N ALA A 41 0.02 -7.72 4.26
CA ALA A 41 0.10 -6.40 4.88
C ALA A 41 0.26 -6.48 6.41
N PHE A 42 -0.39 -7.44 7.05
CA PHE A 42 -0.24 -7.71 8.48
C PHE A 42 1.17 -8.19 8.83
N GLY A 43 1.80 -8.97 7.94
CA GLY A 43 3.20 -9.38 8.06
C GLY A 43 4.14 -8.17 8.17
N GLU A 44 3.99 -7.17 7.30
CA GLU A 44 4.80 -5.94 7.36
C GLU A 44 4.59 -5.18 8.69
N LEU A 45 3.37 -5.13 9.21
CA LEU A 45 3.12 -4.52 10.53
C LEU A 45 3.78 -5.31 11.67
N HIS A 46 3.87 -6.64 11.54
CA HIS A 46 4.61 -7.46 12.49
C HIS A 46 6.12 -7.16 12.42
N GLU A 47 6.67 -7.01 11.23
CA GLU A 47 8.06 -6.63 11.01
C GLU A 47 8.36 -5.23 11.58
N ALA A 48 7.40 -4.29 11.46
CA ALA A 48 7.50 -2.97 12.10
C ALA A 48 7.60 -3.08 13.63
N ILE A 49 6.83 -3.97 14.26
CA ILE A 49 6.89 -4.22 15.71
C ILE A 49 8.25 -4.80 16.10
N GLU A 50 8.79 -5.72 15.32
CA GLU A 50 10.12 -6.29 15.58
C GLU A 50 11.23 -5.23 15.40
N ALA A 51 11.11 -4.38 14.37
CA ALA A 51 12.02 -3.26 14.17
C ALA A 51 11.99 -2.27 15.35
N ASP A 52 10.80 -1.96 15.88
CA ASP A 52 10.63 -1.11 17.07
C ASP A 52 11.28 -1.73 18.31
N ARG A 53 11.08 -3.02 18.57
CA ARG A 53 11.72 -3.73 19.67
C ARG A 53 13.25 -3.70 19.60
N LEU A 54 13.79 -3.67 18.39
CA LEU A 54 15.24 -3.58 18.15
C LEU A 54 15.76 -2.14 18.09
N GLY A 55 14.89 -1.13 18.26
CA GLY A 55 15.24 0.28 18.18
C GLY A 55 15.64 0.72 16.77
N LYS A 56 15.20 0.02 15.72
CA LYS A 56 15.52 0.32 14.32
C LYS A 56 14.59 1.40 13.79
N LEU A 57 14.94 2.66 13.99
CA LEU A 57 14.27 3.81 13.43
C LEU A 57 15.04 4.34 12.22
N ALA A 58 14.31 4.71 11.16
CA ALA A 58 14.94 5.32 10.00
C ALA A 58 15.52 6.68 10.35
N LYS A 59 16.72 6.95 9.86
CA LYS A 59 17.36 8.26 9.98
C LYS A 59 16.86 9.16 8.87
N LEU A 60 15.69 9.77 9.08
CA LEU A 60 15.02 10.65 8.12
C LEU A 60 15.20 12.12 8.52
N ASP A 61 16.45 12.54 8.79
CA ASP A 61 16.77 13.96 8.92
C ASP A 61 16.70 14.67 7.54
N HIS A 62 16.73 15.99 7.58
CA HIS A 62 16.58 16.81 6.37
C HIS A 62 17.62 16.46 5.30
N ASP A 63 18.84 16.20 5.70
CA ASP A 63 19.96 15.90 4.80
C ASP A 63 19.79 14.53 4.13
N THR A 64 19.32 13.54 4.89
CA THR A 64 19.04 12.19 4.36
C THR A 64 17.88 12.22 3.36
N ILE A 65 16.80 12.91 3.69
CA ILE A 65 15.65 13.07 2.79
C ILE A 65 16.06 13.79 1.50
N ASP A 66 16.77 14.90 1.62
CA ASP A 66 17.26 15.69 0.49
C ASP A 66 18.18 14.86 -0.42
N THR A 67 19.05 14.06 0.20
CA THR A 67 19.93 13.13 -0.52
C THR A 67 19.13 12.09 -1.29
N LEU A 68 18.19 11.41 -0.64
CA LEU A 68 17.34 10.38 -1.28
C LEU A 68 16.48 10.94 -2.42
N GLN A 69 16.07 12.21 -2.34
CA GLN A 69 15.30 12.86 -3.40
C GLN A 69 16.13 13.25 -4.64
N ARG A 70 17.44 13.37 -4.50
CA ARG A 70 18.34 13.85 -5.57
C ARG A 70 19.13 12.75 -6.26
N ILE A 71 19.22 11.57 -5.67
CA ILE A 71 20.01 10.47 -6.20
C ILE A 71 19.12 9.36 -6.74
N GLU A 72 19.62 8.63 -7.73
CA GLU A 72 18.92 7.50 -8.36
C GLU A 72 19.86 6.30 -8.49
N GLY A 73 19.29 5.14 -8.82
CA GLY A 73 20.04 3.93 -9.11
C GLY A 73 20.82 3.36 -7.92
N ALA A 74 22.05 2.91 -8.17
CA ALA A 74 22.87 2.26 -7.14
C ALA A 74 23.20 3.16 -5.93
N PRO A 75 23.53 4.45 -6.08
CA PRO A 75 23.71 5.36 -4.94
C PRO A 75 22.46 5.48 -4.07
N TYR A 76 21.29 5.60 -4.67
CA TYR A 76 20.01 5.60 -3.93
C TYR A 76 19.85 4.31 -3.11
N ALA A 77 20.03 3.16 -3.76
CA ALA A 77 19.90 1.86 -3.10
C ALA A 77 20.85 1.74 -1.89
N GLN A 78 22.09 2.21 -2.00
CA GLN A 78 23.05 2.17 -0.89
C GLN A 78 22.62 3.02 0.30
N VAL A 79 22.13 4.25 0.07
CA VAL A 79 21.66 5.12 1.15
C VAL A 79 20.38 4.56 1.76
N PHE A 80 19.44 4.11 0.92
CA PHE A 80 18.19 3.50 1.38
C PHE A 80 18.44 2.28 2.25
N LEU A 81 19.28 1.34 1.81
CA LEU A 81 19.62 0.13 2.56
C LEU A 81 20.29 0.42 3.91
N ARG A 82 21.06 1.49 3.99
CA ARG A 82 21.75 1.86 5.22
C ARG A 82 20.89 2.61 6.22
N GLU A 83 20.05 3.53 5.76
CA GLU A 83 19.35 4.50 6.62
C GLU A 83 17.85 4.20 6.80
N VAL A 84 17.26 3.44 5.89
CA VAL A 84 15.81 3.26 5.83
C VAL A 84 15.38 1.80 5.90
N LYS A 85 16.03 0.93 5.14
CA LYS A 85 15.61 -0.48 4.99
C LYS A 85 15.54 -1.22 6.35
N ASP A 86 14.52 -2.04 6.50
CA ASP A 86 14.22 -2.84 7.69
C ASP A 86 14.04 -1.99 8.98
N THR A 87 13.58 -0.75 8.83
CA THR A 87 13.22 0.14 9.95
C THR A 87 11.71 0.19 10.14
N VAL A 88 11.27 0.70 11.28
CA VAL A 88 9.82 0.87 11.56
C VAL A 88 9.11 1.64 10.44
N GLN A 89 9.73 2.71 9.92
CA GLN A 89 9.16 3.53 8.87
C GLN A 89 9.08 2.78 7.54
N ASP A 90 10.07 1.99 7.20
CA ASP A 90 10.10 1.16 6.00
C ASP A 90 8.98 0.12 6.03
N GLU A 91 8.86 -0.62 7.13
CA GLU A 91 7.85 -1.66 7.27
C GLU A 91 6.41 -1.10 7.30
N ILE A 92 6.22 0.08 7.89
CA ILE A 92 4.92 0.79 7.81
C ILE A 92 4.63 1.20 6.35
N ALA A 93 5.62 1.70 5.61
CA ALA A 93 5.45 2.05 4.20
C ALA A 93 5.12 0.81 3.36
N ASP A 94 5.77 -0.32 3.61
CA ASP A 94 5.51 -1.58 2.91
C ASP A 94 4.09 -2.09 3.20
N ALA A 95 3.60 -2.01 4.44
CA ALA A 95 2.20 -2.31 4.77
C ALA A 95 1.21 -1.43 3.99
N VAL A 96 1.48 -0.12 3.89
CA VAL A 96 0.66 0.82 3.13
C VAL A 96 0.68 0.47 1.64
N ILE A 97 1.85 0.17 1.06
CA ILE A 97 1.99 -0.23 -0.35
C ILE A 97 1.19 -1.51 -0.63
N ARG A 98 1.22 -2.51 0.24
CA ARG A 98 0.43 -3.73 0.09
C ARG A 98 -1.07 -3.46 0.12
N LEU A 99 -1.54 -2.60 1.03
CA LEU A 99 -2.95 -2.22 1.11
C LEU A 99 -3.39 -1.41 -0.10
N LEU A 100 -2.57 -0.47 -0.57
CA LEU A 100 -2.82 0.30 -1.79
C LEU A 100 -2.85 -0.58 -3.04
N ASN A 101 -1.95 -1.56 -3.14
CA ASN A 101 -1.96 -2.55 -4.21
C ASN A 101 -3.26 -3.33 -4.24
N LEU A 102 -3.71 -3.85 -3.10
CA LEU A 102 -4.98 -4.57 -2.99
C LEU A 102 -6.17 -3.66 -3.35
N LEU A 103 -6.17 -2.42 -2.88
CA LEU A 103 -7.21 -1.44 -3.21
C LEU A 103 -7.21 -1.14 -4.71
N GLY A 104 -6.05 -0.96 -5.34
CA GLY A 104 -5.92 -0.74 -6.78
C GLY A 104 -6.50 -1.90 -7.59
N TRP A 105 -6.24 -3.14 -7.17
CA TRP A 105 -6.86 -4.32 -7.78
C TRP A 105 -8.39 -4.30 -7.65
N MET A 106 -8.93 -3.93 -6.50
CA MET A 106 -10.38 -3.83 -6.30
C MET A 106 -11.02 -2.73 -7.17
N LEU A 107 -10.33 -1.60 -7.33
CA LEU A 107 -10.79 -0.47 -8.12
C LEU A 107 -10.72 -0.71 -9.65
N ASP A 108 -9.84 -1.58 -10.12
CA ASP A 108 -9.71 -1.92 -11.54
C ASP A 108 -10.90 -2.77 -12.07
N GLY A 109 -11.87 -3.09 -11.24
CA GLY A 109 -13.05 -3.87 -11.56
C GLY A 109 -12.81 -5.37 -11.77
N LYS A 110 -11.58 -5.78 -12.06
CA LYS A 110 -11.20 -7.19 -12.23
C LYS A 110 -11.24 -7.92 -10.91
N GLY A 111 -10.84 -7.24 -9.83
CA GLY A 111 -10.80 -7.80 -8.51
C GLY A 111 -12.19 -8.11 -7.94
N LEU A 112 -13.12 -7.20 -8.08
CA LEU A 112 -14.50 -7.43 -7.65
C LEU A 112 -15.13 -8.61 -8.38
N THR A 113 -14.93 -8.71 -9.71
CA THR A 113 -15.46 -9.81 -10.51
C THR A 113 -14.84 -11.15 -10.11
N ALA A 114 -13.51 -11.21 -9.93
CA ALA A 114 -12.82 -12.42 -9.51
C ALA A 114 -13.21 -12.82 -8.08
N TRP A 115 -13.41 -11.87 -7.19
CA TRP A 115 -13.83 -12.12 -5.82
C TRP A 115 -15.29 -12.60 -5.75
N GLN A 116 -16.18 -12.05 -6.54
CA GLN A 116 -17.56 -12.55 -6.68
C GLN A 116 -17.57 -14.00 -7.13
N VAL A 117 -16.71 -14.37 -8.09
CA VAL A 117 -16.58 -15.76 -8.56
C VAL A 117 -16.01 -16.68 -7.49
N SER A 118 -15.05 -16.22 -6.68
CA SER A 118 -14.40 -17.05 -5.65
C SER A 118 -15.22 -17.25 -4.40
N CYS A 119 -16.10 -16.29 -4.05
CA CYS A 119 -16.94 -16.32 -2.84
C CYS A 119 -18.35 -16.85 -3.07
N GLY A 120 -18.73 -17.12 -4.31
CA GLY A 120 -20.11 -17.46 -4.70
C GLY A 120 -21.07 -16.27 -4.57
N ASP A 121 -22.17 -16.32 -5.29
CA ASP A 121 -23.16 -15.24 -5.46
C ASP A 121 -23.88 -14.77 -4.18
N SER A 122 -23.43 -15.17 -2.99
CA SER A 122 -24.29 -15.10 -1.80
C SER A 122 -24.05 -13.92 -0.88
N VAL A 123 -23.02 -13.10 -1.06
CA VAL A 123 -22.66 -12.10 -0.03
C VAL A 123 -23.06 -10.67 -0.40
N TYR A 124 -23.11 -10.34 -1.67
CA TYR A 124 -23.58 -9.03 -2.11
C TYR A 124 -24.63 -9.26 -3.20
N GLY A 125 -25.88 -8.98 -2.86
CA GLY A 125 -26.97 -8.96 -3.83
C GLY A 125 -26.61 -8.12 -5.05
N LYS A 126 -27.36 -8.26 -6.15
CA LYS A 126 -27.18 -7.63 -7.47
C LYS A 126 -27.19 -6.09 -7.46
N GLU A 127 -26.66 -5.46 -6.45
CA GLU A 127 -26.43 -4.02 -6.43
C GLU A 127 -25.09 -3.74 -7.10
N GLU A 128 -25.07 -2.72 -7.93
CA GLU A 128 -23.86 -2.23 -8.59
C GLU A 128 -22.72 -2.11 -7.58
N PRO A 129 -21.48 -2.43 -7.96
CA PRO A 129 -20.33 -2.31 -7.05
C PRO A 129 -20.35 -0.91 -6.46
N PRO A 130 -20.12 -0.77 -5.14
CA PRO A 130 -20.12 0.53 -4.52
C PRO A 130 -19.11 1.40 -5.26
N THR A 131 -19.63 2.39 -5.94
CA THR A 131 -18.84 3.43 -6.56
C THR A 131 -18.02 4.06 -5.44
N MET A 132 -16.76 3.67 -5.38
CA MET A 132 -15.71 4.31 -4.60
C MET A 132 -16.10 4.77 -3.20
N LEU A 133 -15.31 4.43 -2.26
CA LEU A 133 -15.29 5.00 -0.92
C LEU A 133 -15.42 6.52 -1.02
N THR A 134 -16.63 7.02 -1.07
CA THR A 134 -16.91 8.42 -0.83
C THR A 134 -16.82 8.56 0.67
N ILE A 135 -15.64 8.89 1.17
CA ILE A 135 -15.51 9.35 2.54
C ILE A 135 -16.26 10.67 2.57
N HIS A 136 -17.53 10.61 2.95
CA HIS A 136 -18.26 11.80 3.33
C HIS A 136 -17.58 12.34 4.60
N ALA A 137 -16.75 13.35 4.44
CA ALA A 137 -16.44 14.23 5.55
C ALA A 137 -17.77 14.84 5.99
N ASN A 138 -18.35 14.32 7.05
CA ASN A 138 -19.43 15.01 7.73
C ASN A 138 -18.89 16.34 8.22
N SER A 139 -19.22 17.39 7.51
CA SER A 139 -19.12 18.76 7.98
C SER A 139 -20.23 18.95 9.01
N GLY A 140 -19.90 18.76 10.27
CA GLY A 140 -20.66 19.26 11.42
C GLY A 140 -20.03 20.53 11.94
#